data_4401bfff2685ba3b785de0f800bb8a9c
#
_entry.id   4401bfff2685ba3b785de0f800bb8a9c
#
_cell.length_a   1.000
_cell.length_b   1.000
_cell.length_c   1.000
_cell.angle_alpha   90.00
_cell.angle_beta   90.00
_cell.angle_gamma   90.00
#
_symmetry.space_group_name_H-M   'P 1'
#
loop_
_entity.id
_entity.type
_entity.pdbx_description
1 polymer ?
#
loop_
_entity_poly.entity_id
_entity_poly.type
_entity_poly.pdbx_seq_one_letter_code
_entity_poly.pdbx_strand_id
1 'polypeptide(L)' 'MTNSENRPFLTIKEVSNLLGISISTINRLIKKGDFPSKIKLSPGRKVFMKFEIDKWIESKKSD' A
#
# COMPACT_ATOMS: atom_id res chain seq x y z
N MET A 1 13.21 3.31 -18.64
CA MET A 1 12.82 2.46 -17.62
C MET A 1 11.95 3.09 -16.60
N THR A 2 10.98 2.42 -16.26
CA THR A 2 10.00 2.94 -15.37
C THR A 2 10.45 2.88 -13.95
N ASN A 3 10.18 3.93 -13.23
CA ASN A 3 10.51 3.98 -11.86
C ASN A 3 9.30 3.95 -11.03
N SER A 4 9.11 2.94 -10.25
CA SER A 4 7.97 2.87 -9.40
C SER A 4 7.94 4.02 -8.42
N GLU A 5 9.10 4.54 -8.09
CA GLU A 5 9.17 5.63 -7.15
C GLU A 5 8.50 6.88 -7.64
N ASN A 6 8.35 7.01 -8.95
CA ASN A 6 7.75 8.20 -9.51
C ASN A 6 6.25 8.10 -9.65
N ARG A 7 5.68 6.96 -9.32
CA ARG A 7 4.25 6.78 -9.44
C ARG A 7 3.55 7.19 -8.15
N PRO A 8 2.40 7.87 -8.27
CA PRO A 8 1.69 8.30 -7.07
C PRO A 8 0.94 7.17 -6.38
N PHE A 9 0.84 6.01 -7.00
CA PHE A 9 0.12 4.89 -6.39
C PHE A 9 0.80 3.58 -6.69
N LEU A 10 0.46 2.57 -5.89
CA LEU A 10 1.08 1.25 -5.95
C LEU A 10 0.01 0.17 -5.95
N THR A 11 0.29 -0.94 -6.63
CA THR A 11 -0.61 -2.09 -6.55
C THR A 11 -0.34 -2.84 -5.25
N ILE A 12 -1.25 -3.73 -4.88
CA ILE A 12 -1.07 -4.49 -3.65
C ILE A 12 0.18 -5.37 -3.74
N LYS A 13 0.50 -5.85 -4.93
CA LYS A 13 1.70 -6.64 -5.11
C LYS A 13 2.94 -5.81 -4.86
N GLU A 14 2.95 -4.59 -5.37
CA GLU A 14 4.08 -3.70 -5.16
C GLU A 14 4.23 -3.34 -3.69
N VAL A 15 3.11 -3.11 -3.01
CA VAL A 15 3.16 -2.82 -1.59
C VAL A 15 3.70 -4.02 -0.81
N SER A 16 3.24 -5.21 -1.17
CA SER A 16 3.71 -6.43 -0.54
C SER A 16 5.22 -6.56 -0.65
N ASN A 17 5.74 -6.32 -1.85
CA ASN A 17 7.19 -6.40 -2.08
C ASN A 17 7.94 -5.31 -1.33
N LEU A 18 7.39 -4.12 -1.34
CA LEU A 18 8.04 -2.98 -0.70
C LEU A 18 8.16 -3.18 0.81
N LEU A 19 7.10 -3.68 1.42
CA LEU A 19 7.06 -3.83 2.87
C LEU A 19 7.57 -5.18 3.35
N GLY A 20 7.68 -6.13 2.45
CA GLY A 20 8.13 -7.46 2.83
C GLY A 20 7.10 -8.25 3.61
N ILE A 21 5.82 -7.97 3.40
CA ILE A 21 4.76 -8.72 4.06
C ILE A 21 3.82 -9.30 3.01
N SER A 22 3.13 -10.36 3.36
CA SER A 22 2.29 -11.04 2.40
C SER A 22 1.03 -10.25 2.11
N ILE A 23 0.45 -10.53 0.96
CA ILE A 23 -0.81 -9.89 0.55
C ILE A 23 -1.91 -10.23 1.57
N SER A 24 -1.90 -11.46 2.08
CA SER A 24 -2.87 -11.86 3.09
C SER A 24 -2.76 -10.98 4.34
N THR A 25 -1.54 -10.68 4.74
CA THR A 25 -1.32 -9.84 5.90
C THR A 25 -1.84 -8.43 5.65
N ILE A 26 -1.59 -7.92 4.44
CA ILE A 26 -2.08 -6.59 4.09
C ILE A 26 -3.59 -6.55 4.16
N ASN A 27 -4.26 -7.56 3.60
CA ASN A 27 -5.71 -7.60 3.62
C ASN A 27 -6.25 -7.67 5.04
N ARG A 28 -5.56 -8.41 5.89
CA ARG A 28 -5.96 -8.51 7.29
C ARG A 28 -5.84 -7.17 8.00
N LEU A 29 -4.76 -6.46 7.73
CA LEU A 29 -4.55 -5.14 8.33
C LEU A 29 -5.61 -4.14 7.87
N ILE A 30 -5.98 -4.21 6.60
CA ILE A 30 -7.02 -3.34 6.08
C ILE A 30 -8.34 -3.62 6.80
N LYS A 31 -8.64 -4.89 6.99
CA LYS A 31 -9.87 -5.29 7.64
C LYS A 31 -9.93 -4.79 9.08
N LYS A 32 -8.78 -4.76 9.74
CA LYS A 32 -8.70 -4.27 11.12
C LYS A 32 -8.71 -2.75 11.19
N GLY A 33 -8.54 -2.09 10.07
CA GLY A 33 -8.46 -0.64 10.09
C GLY A 33 -7.09 -0.11 10.41
N ASP A 34 -6.07 -0.96 10.31
CA ASP A 34 -4.69 -0.58 10.62
C ASP A 34 -3.83 -0.32 9.40
N PHE A 35 -4.44 -0.18 8.26
CA PHE A 35 -3.70 0.01 7.02
C PHE A 35 -4.47 0.93 6.10
N PRO A 36 -3.78 1.70 5.24
CA PRO A 36 -4.49 2.57 4.31
C PRO A 36 -5.43 1.79 3.41
N SER A 37 -6.56 2.38 3.08
CA SER A 37 -7.54 1.71 2.23
C SER A 37 -7.14 1.76 0.78
N LYS A 38 -7.59 0.77 0.03
CA LYS A 38 -7.37 0.76 -1.41
C LYS A 38 -8.28 1.79 -2.08
N ILE A 39 -7.78 2.35 -3.17
CA ILE A 39 -8.55 3.31 -3.96
C ILE A 39 -8.91 2.64 -5.27
N LYS A 40 -10.17 2.73 -5.63
CA LYS A 40 -10.63 2.12 -6.87
C LYS A 40 -10.45 3.10 -8.02
N LEU A 41 -9.51 2.81 -8.89
CA LEU A 41 -9.25 3.66 -10.05
C LEU A 41 -10.25 3.40 -11.16
N SER A 42 -10.63 2.14 -11.34
CA SER A 42 -11.58 1.76 -12.37
C SER A 42 -12.11 0.40 -11.97
N PRO A 43 -13.14 -0.09 -12.66
CA PRO A 43 -13.66 -1.42 -12.35
C PRO A 43 -12.52 -2.44 -12.42
N GLY A 44 -12.33 -3.15 -11.34
CA GLY A 44 -11.31 -4.17 -11.29
C GLY A 44 -9.90 -3.69 -11.04
N ARG A 45 -9.71 -2.39 -10.82
CA ARG A 45 -8.38 -1.89 -10.56
C ARG A 45 -8.34 -1.10 -9.27
N LYS A 46 -7.68 -1.63 -8.29
CA LYS A 46 -7.53 -0.97 -6.99
C LYS A 46 -6.06 -0.78 -6.68
N VAL A 47 -5.74 0.36 -6.10
CA VAL A 47 -4.35 0.69 -5.77
C VAL A 47 -4.29 1.39 -4.43
N PHE A 48 -3.07 1.56 -3.94
CA PHE A 48 -2.82 2.34 -2.71
C PHE A 48 -2.12 3.62 -3.11
N MET A 49 -2.40 4.69 -2.39
CA MET A 49 -1.66 5.94 -2.59
C MET A 49 -0.29 5.78 -1.96
N LYS A 50 0.74 6.10 -2.72
CA LYS A 50 2.09 5.95 -2.22
C LYS A 50 2.34 6.78 -0.98
N PHE A 51 1.82 8.01 -0.96
CA PHE A 51 2.06 8.87 0.20
C PHE A 51 1.39 8.31 1.45
N GLU A 52 0.28 7.60 1.30
CA GLU A 52 -0.37 6.98 2.44
C GLU A 52 0.45 5.82 2.98
N ILE A 53 1.06 5.07 2.07
CA ILE A 53 1.95 3.99 2.49
C ILE A 53 3.15 4.56 3.22
N ASP A 54 3.72 5.64 2.70
CA ASP A 54 4.85 6.29 3.35
C ASP A 54 4.49 6.77 4.75
N LYS A 55 3.31 7.36 4.89
CA LYS A 55 2.85 7.83 6.19
C LYS A 55 2.65 6.67 7.17
N TRP A 56 2.13 5.57 6.66
CA TRP A 56 1.91 4.40 7.49
C TRP A 56 3.26 3.88 8.03
N ILE A 57 4.25 3.84 7.14
CA ILE A 57 5.58 3.40 7.54
C ILE A 57 6.15 4.34 8.59
N GLU A 58 5.99 5.64 8.38
CA GLU A 58 6.47 6.62 9.33
C GLU A 58 5.86 6.44 10.70
N SER A 59 4.57 6.15 10.73
CA SER A 59 3.90 5.96 12.01
C SER A 59 4.42 4.74 12.74
N LYS A 60 4.85 3.72 12.02
CA LYS A 60 5.41 2.54 12.64
C LYS A 60 6.83 2.79 13.12
N LYS A 61 7.54 3.64 12.43
CA LYS A 61 8.92 3.96 12.82
C LYS A 61 8.97 4.74 14.12
N SER A 62 7.93 5.47 14.44
CA SER A 62 7.92 6.28 15.63
C SER A 62 7.89 5.47 16.91
N ASP A 63 7.58 4.24 16.79
CA ASP A 63 7.53 3.39 18.00
C ASP A 63 8.90 2.92 18.47
#